data_a65525519f0f79de0bb7ddb88e5b8168
#
_entry.id   a65525519f0f79de0bb7ddb88e5b8168
#
_cell.length_a   1.000
_cell.length_b   1.000
_cell.length_c   1.000
_cell.angle_alpha   90.00
_cell.angle_beta   90.00
_cell.angle_gamma   90.00
#
_symmetry.space_group_name_H-M   'P 1'
#
loop_
_entity.id
_entity.type
_entity.pdbx_description
1 polymer ?
#
loop_
_entity_poly.entity_id
_entity_poly.type
_entity_poly.pdbx_seq_one_letter_code
_entity_poly.pdbx_strand_id
1 'polypeptide(L)'
;MERTLVKSPLNYSGNKFRIIDQIQQYFPDNINVMVDLFCGGMDVTINTEAEKHYANDINYLVVDIFREFQKHSLDEILDYVDRTVAEYGLSDTNQEAYNKFRDNYNKTKYPLDLFILICYSFNHQVRFNSAHEFNMPFGYRKGLFNFNIRANLINTYGRIKDVEFSTKPFQEFDFSVLSAGDFLYADPPYLISCATYNDGKRGFTGWGEQEERDLYNILTELSDRGVNFALSNVSEHKGQKNDILLDWVSDRGYFIHDIDFDYDNCNYHALNTNLPTREILITNYPAKSLKTYSLW
;
A
#
# COMPACT_ATOMS: atom_id res chain seq x y z
N MET A 1 5.38 -25.80 3.76
CA MET A 1 4.13 -25.34 4.43
C MET A 1 3.52 -24.28 3.51
N GLU A 2 2.22 -24.35 3.21
CA GLU A 2 1.56 -23.29 2.48
C GLU A 2 1.65 -21.99 3.29
N ARG A 3 2.11 -20.94 2.66
CA ARG A 3 2.26 -19.63 3.30
C ARG A 3 0.88 -19.01 3.51
N THR A 4 0.50 -18.75 4.75
CA THR A 4 -0.75 -18.04 5.05
C THR A 4 -0.55 -16.56 4.78
N LEU A 5 -1.28 -16.01 3.82
CA LEU A 5 -1.32 -14.59 3.55
C LEU A 5 -1.98 -13.82 4.70
N VAL A 6 -1.41 -12.68 5.01
CA VAL A 6 -1.92 -11.78 6.05
C VAL A 6 -2.42 -10.50 5.40
N LYS A 7 -3.65 -10.14 5.68
CA LYS A 7 -4.20 -8.86 5.27
C LYS A 7 -3.82 -7.78 6.27
N SER A 8 -3.44 -6.61 5.76
CA SER A 8 -3.24 -5.43 6.61
C SER A 8 -4.49 -5.09 7.44
N PRO A 9 -4.34 -4.59 8.68
CA PRO A 9 -5.47 -4.08 9.44
C PRO A 9 -6.02 -2.77 8.87
N LEU A 10 -5.30 -2.12 7.93
CA LEU A 10 -5.72 -0.90 7.26
C LEU A 10 -6.31 -1.21 5.88
N ASN A 11 -7.49 -0.65 5.60
CA ASN A 11 -8.05 -0.66 4.24
C ASN A 11 -7.50 0.55 3.46
N TYR A 12 -6.23 0.48 3.07
CA TYR A 12 -5.59 1.52 2.28
C TYR A 12 -6.02 1.45 0.82
N SER A 13 -6.24 2.61 0.20
CA SER A 13 -6.65 2.67 -1.22
C SER A 13 -5.53 2.13 -2.10
N GLY A 14 -5.87 1.27 -3.06
CA GLY A 14 -4.89 0.64 -3.95
C GLY A 14 -4.16 -0.55 -3.33
N ASN A 15 -4.61 -1.08 -2.16
CA ASN A 15 -3.94 -2.23 -1.55
C ASN A 15 -3.87 -3.44 -2.50
N LYS A 16 -2.76 -4.18 -2.41
CA LYS A 16 -2.46 -5.30 -3.31
C LYS A 16 -2.87 -6.67 -2.76
N PHE A 17 -3.58 -6.72 -1.62
CA PHE A 17 -3.92 -8.00 -0.98
C PHE A 17 -4.65 -8.97 -1.90
N ARG A 18 -5.55 -8.46 -2.77
CA ARG A 18 -6.33 -9.31 -3.69
C ARG A 18 -5.52 -9.95 -4.80
N ILE A 19 -4.39 -9.35 -5.15
CA ILE A 19 -3.51 -9.80 -6.23
C ILE A 19 -2.12 -10.20 -5.74
N ILE A 20 -1.95 -10.29 -4.41
CA ILE A 20 -0.63 -10.54 -3.81
C ILE A 20 -0.02 -11.85 -4.34
N ASP A 21 -0.81 -12.91 -4.48
CA ASP A 21 -0.35 -14.19 -5.03
C ASP A 21 0.10 -14.06 -6.48
N GLN A 22 -0.60 -13.22 -7.27
CA GLN A 22 -0.26 -13.02 -8.67
C GLN A 22 1.05 -12.25 -8.83
N ILE A 23 1.28 -11.22 -8.00
CA ILE A 23 2.53 -10.44 -8.11
C ILE A 23 3.72 -11.18 -7.51
N GLN A 24 3.53 -11.91 -6.41
CA GLN A 24 4.61 -12.58 -5.71
C GLN A 24 5.21 -13.76 -6.48
N GLN A 25 4.48 -14.39 -7.40
CA GLN A 25 5.05 -15.43 -8.25
C GLN A 25 6.23 -14.92 -9.12
N TYR A 26 6.28 -13.60 -9.34
CA TYR A 26 7.34 -12.94 -10.09
C TYR A 26 8.48 -12.41 -9.20
N PHE A 27 8.33 -12.41 -7.86
CA PHE A 27 9.37 -11.91 -6.96
C PHE A 27 10.56 -12.89 -6.87
N PRO A 28 11.77 -12.43 -6.58
CA PRO A 28 12.91 -13.31 -6.35
C PRO A 28 12.66 -14.33 -5.23
N ASP A 29 13.29 -15.52 -5.29
CA ASP A 29 13.07 -16.57 -4.28
C ASP A 29 13.77 -16.26 -2.96
N ASN A 30 14.96 -15.67 -3.02
CA ASN A 30 15.77 -15.34 -1.87
C ASN A 30 16.08 -13.86 -1.90
N ILE A 31 15.41 -13.11 -1.05
CA ILE A 31 15.57 -11.66 -0.94
C ILE A 31 16.37 -11.39 0.33
N ASN A 32 17.54 -10.77 0.18
CA ASN A 32 18.34 -10.39 1.32
C ASN A 32 17.81 -9.04 1.88
N VAL A 33 17.76 -8.01 1.05
CA VAL A 33 17.15 -6.73 1.41
C VAL A 33 15.97 -6.44 0.48
N MET A 34 14.81 -6.11 1.07
CA MET A 34 13.63 -5.63 0.36
C MET A 34 13.35 -4.18 0.70
N VAL A 35 13.12 -3.38 -0.32
CA VAL A 35 12.53 -2.04 -0.20
C VAL A 35 11.13 -2.05 -0.79
N ASP A 36 10.10 -1.70 0.01
CA ASP A 36 8.75 -1.37 -0.43
C ASP A 36 8.65 0.16 -0.48
N LEU A 37 8.81 0.74 -1.68
CA LEU A 37 9.04 2.18 -1.85
C LEU A 37 7.78 3.03 -1.68
N PHE A 38 6.58 2.42 -1.84
CA PHE A 38 5.25 3.03 -1.67
C PHE A 38 4.38 2.08 -0.84
N CYS A 39 4.77 1.84 0.41
CA CYS A 39 4.24 0.72 1.20
C CYS A 39 2.76 0.85 1.59
N GLY A 40 2.19 2.05 1.60
CA GLY A 40 0.78 2.30 1.91
C GLY A 40 0.27 1.52 3.11
N GLY A 41 -0.63 0.57 2.87
CA GLY A 41 -1.20 -0.31 3.88
C GLY A 41 -0.32 -1.51 4.28
N MET A 42 0.88 -1.67 3.74
CA MET A 42 1.86 -2.72 4.07
C MET A 42 1.54 -4.13 3.54
N ASP A 43 0.52 -4.31 2.71
CA ASP A 43 0.13 -5.66 2.26
C ASP A 43 1.25 -6.42 1.55
N VAL A 44 2.11 -5.73 0.79
CA VAL A 44 3.25 -6.37 0.11
C VAL A 44 4.38 -6.66 1.07
N THR A 45 4.78 -5.68 1.89
CA THR A 45 5.86 -5.84 2.88
C THR A 45 5.59 -7.01 3.82
N ILE A 46 4.40 -7.08 4.45
CA ILE A 46 4.08 -8.13 5.44
C ILE A 46 3.89 -9.52 4.83
N ASN A 47 3.76 -9.60 3.51
CA ASN A 47 3.61 -10.86 2.79
C ASN A 47 4.84 -11.26 1.96
N THR A 48 5.91 -10.50 1.94
CA THR A 48 7.14 -10.86 1.25
C THR A 48 8.22 -11.28 2.26
N GLU A 49 8.90 -12.40 2.01
CA GLU A 49 10.00 -12.86 2.84
C GLU A 49 11.30 -12.21 2.40
N ALA A 50 12.02 -11.60 3.33
CA ALA A 50 13.36 -11.07 3.16
C ALA A 50 14.08 -11.07 4.51
N GLU A 51 15.40 -11.05 4.49
CA GLU A 51 16.20 -10.95 5.72
C GLU A 51 16.04 -9.55 6.36
N LYS A 52 15.87 -8.52 5.54
CA LYS A 52 15.67 -7.16 5.98
C LYS A 52 14.64 -6.42 5.14
N HIS A 53 13.76 -5.65 5.80
CA HIS A 53 12.72 -4.87 5.13
C HIS A 53 12.88 -3.39 5.42
N TYR A 54 12.78 -2.59 4.36
CA TYR A 54 12.56 -1.15 4.41
C TYR A 54 11.22 -0.83 3.78
N ALA A 55 10.38 -0.07 4.48
CA ALA A 55 9.07 0.36 4.00
C ALA A 55 9.00 1.89 4.01
N ASN A 56 8.77 2.49 2.85
CA ASN A 56 8.65 3.92 2.68
C ASN A 56 7.28 4.32 2.17
N ASP A 57 6.72 5.39 2.68
CA ASP A 57 5.56 6.06 2.10
C ASP A 57 5.57 7.54 2.51
N ILE A 58 5.25 8.44 1.57
CA ILE A 58 5.18 9.87 1.87
C ILE A 58 4.08 10.21 2.88
N ASN A 59 3.06 9.35 3.00
CA ASN A 59 1.97 9.49 3.96
C ASN A 59 2.42 9.07 5.37
N TYR A 60 3.22 9.94 6.01
CA TYR A 60 3.74 9.71 7.35
C TYR A 60 2.64 9.40 8.38
N LEU A 61 1.43 9.91 8.22
CA LEU A 61 0.32 9.66 9.15
C LEU A 61 -0.08 8.18 9.18
N VAL A 62 0.02 7.48 8.04
CA VAL A 62 -0.25 6.05 7.95
C VAL A 62 0.95 5.23 8.43
N VAL A 63 2.16 5.61 8.02
CA VAL A 63 3.39 4.94 8.48
C VAL A 63 3.53 5.01 10.00
N ASP A 64 3.17 6.13 10.62
CA ASP A 64 3.27 6.32 12.06
C ASP A 64 2.34 5.38 12.85
N ILE A 65 1.24 4.88 12.25
CA ILE A 65 0.43 3.82 12.87
C ILE A 65 1.27 2.55 13.07
N PHE A 66 2.00 2.12 12.04
CA PHE A 66 2.84 0.93 12.12
C PHE A 66 4.06 1.12 13.04
N ARG A 67 4.66 2.31 13.03
CA ARG A 67 5.71 2.68 13.99
C ARG A 67 5.20 2.63 15.42
N GLU A 68 3.96 3.05 15.65
CA GLU A 68 3.35 2.99 16.98
C GLU A 68 3.06 1.55 17.39
N PHE A 69 2.65 0.68 16.45
CA PHE A 69 2.54 -0.76 16.72
C PHE A 69 3.88 -1.41 17.11
N GLN A 70 5.02 -0.94 16.56
CA GLN A 70 6.33 -1.45 16.97
C GLN A 70 6.76 -1.03 18.38
N LYS A 71 6.30 0.14 18.87
CA LYS A 71 6.71 0.69 20.16
C LYS A 71 6.04 0.01 21.36
N HIS A 72 4.88 -0.60 21.13
CA HIS A 72 4.05 -1.17 22.17
C HIS A 72 3.93 -2.70 22.02
N SER A 73 3.66 -3.39 23.10
CA SER A 73 3.24 -4.79 23.02
C SER A 73 1.85 -4.90 22.38
N LEU A 74 1.55 -6.08 21.84
CA LEU A 74 0.25 -6.33 21.23
C LEU A 74 -0.89 -6.12 22.25
N ASP A 75 -0.70 -6.57 23.48
CA ASP A 75 -1.70 -6.43 24.53
C ASP A 75 -1.95 -4.96 24.89
N GLU A 76 -0.89 -4.13 24.98
CA GLU A 76 -1.03 -2.69 25.22
C GLU A 76 -1.80 -1.99 24.08
N ILE A 77 -1.58 -2.38 22.82
CA ILE A 77 -2.31 -1.84 21.68
C ILE A 77 -3.79 -2.22 21.75
N LEU A 78 -4.09 -3.49 21.99
CA LEU A 78 -5.45 -3.99 22.08
C LEU A 78 -6.21 -3.36 23.25
N ASP A 79 -5.58 -3.26 24.43
CA ASP A 79 -6.13 -2.61 25.62
C ASP A 79 -6.38 -1.12 25.37
N TYR A 80 -5.47 -0.44 24.67
CA TYR A 80 -5.66 0.95 24.29
C TYR A 80 -6.90 1.14 23.42
N VAL A 81 -7.05 0.31 22.37
CA VAL A 81 -8.21 0.35 21.47
C VAL A 81 -9.50 0.11 22.25
N ASP A 82 -9.58 -0.97 23.03
CA ASP A 82 -10.79 -1.36 23.76
C ASP A 82 -11.19 -0.29 24.81
N ARG A 83 -10.22 0.26 25.53
CA ARG A 83 -10.44 1.36 26.49
C ARG A 83 -10.91 2.64 25.81
N THR A 84 -10.26 3.05 24.71
CA THR A 84 -10.64 4.27 23.98
C THR A 84 -12.04 4.16 23.38
N VAL A 85 -12.37 3.00 22.82
CA VAL A 85 -13.73 2.70 22.31
C VAL A 85 -14.78 2.85 23.41
N ALA A 86 -14.50 2.30 24.60
CA ALA A 86 -15.41 2.38 25.75
C ALA A 86 -15.53 3.83 26.28
N GLU A 87 -14.42 4.54 26.43
CA GLU A 87 -14.36 5.90 26.98
C GLU A 87 -15.14 6.91 26.11
N TYR A 88 -14.97 6.86 24.78
CA TYR A 88 -15.69 7.73 23.86
C TYR A 88 -17.10 7.23 23.54
N GLY A 89 -17.44 5.99 23.88
CA GLY A 89 -18.70 5.35 23.50
C GLY A 89 -18.82 5.14 21.99
N LEU A 90 -17.71 4.79 21.32
CA LEU A 90 -17.68 4.53 19.89
C LEU A 90 -18.50 3.28 19.56
N SER A 91 -19.39 3.39 18.59
CA SER A 91 -20.15 2.27 18.05
C SER A 91 -20.49 2.52 16.58
N ASP A 92 -21.02 1.53 15.89
CA ASP A 92 -21.41 1.62 14.49
C ASP A 92 -22.66 2.50 14.23
N THR A 93 -23.27 3.03 15.28
CA THR A 93 -24.44 3.91 15.23
C THR A 93 -24.24 5.25 15.91
N ASN A 94 -23.14 5.45 16.65
CA ASN A 94 -22.87 6.67 17.41
C ASN A 94 -21.98 7.66 16.62
N GLN A 95 -22.60 8.39 15.69
CA GLN A 95 -21.90 9.39 14.88
C GLN A 95 -21.37 10.57 15.72
N GLU A 96 -22.03 10.94 16.80
CA GLU A 96 -21.61 12.05 17.65
C GLU A 96 -20.28 11.72 18.36
N ALA A 97 -20.18 10.53 18.94
CA ALA A 97 -18.95 10.03 19.54
C ALA A 97 -17.80 10.00 18.51
N TYR A 98 -18.07 9.47 17.31
CA TYR A 98 -17.08 9.45 16.23
C TYR A 98 -16.59 10.86 15.88
N ASN A 99 -17.48 11.84 15.69
CA ASN A 99 -17.10 13.21 15.36
C ASN A 99 -16.26 13.84 16.48
N LYS A 100 -16.68 13.68 17.74
CA LYS A 100 -15.91 14.15 18.90
C LYS A 100 -14.51 13.54 18.96
N PHE A 101 -14.40 12.24 18.71
CA PHE A 101 -13.12 11.56 18.69
C PHE A 101 -12.25 12.01 17.53
N ARG A 102 -12.82 12.19 16.33
CA ARG A 102 -12.10 12.74 15.16
C ARG A 102 -11.58 14.16 15.42
N ASP A 103 -12.37 15.03 16.06
CA ASP A 103 -11.96 16.38 16.40
C ASP A 103 -10.82 16.37 17.44
N ASN A 104 -10.82 15.41 18.37
CA ASN A 104 -9.70 15.17 19.29
C ASN A 104 -8.44 14.75 18.53
N TYR A 105 -8.54 13.70 17.69
CA TYR A 105 -7.42 13.23 16.89
C TYR A 105 -6.83 14.36 16.03
N ASN A 106 -7.65 15.18 15.39
CA ASN A 106 -7.17 16.26 14.54
C ASN A 106 -6.35 17.31 15.31
N LYS A 107 -6.47 17.37 16.63
CA LYS A 107 -5.64 18.21 17.52
C LYS A 107 -4.38 17.47 18.01
N THR A 108 -4.52 16.22 18.43
CA THR A 108 -3.45 15.43 19.06
C THR A 108 -2.54 14.73 18.07
N LYS A 109 -3.08 14.27 16.94
CA LYS A 109 -2.43 13.48 15.90
C LYS A 109 -1.82 12.16 16.42
N TYR A 110 -2.39 11.59 17.50
CA TYR A 110 -1.88 10.34 18.04
C TYR A 110 -2.18 9.16 17.10
N PRO A 111 -1.17 8.36 16.70
CA PRO A 111 -1.34 7.37 15.62
C PRO A 111 -2.34 6.25 15.94
N LEU A 112 -2.44 5.79 17.19
CA LEU A 112 -3.44 4.78 17.56
C LEU A 112 -4.87 5.33 17.49
N ASP A 113 -5.07 6.63 17.76
CA ASP A 113 -6.37 7.27 17.57
C ASP A 113 -6.76 7.29 16.08
N LEU A 114 -5.79 7.53 15.18
CA LEU A 114 -6.02 7.43 13.75
C LEU A 114 -6.44 6.03 13.33
N PHE A 115 -5.75 5.00 13.84
CA PHE A 115 -6.11 3.62 13.58
C PHE A 115 -7.56 3.32 13.99
N ILE A 116 -7.96 3.74 15.20
CA ILE A 116 -9.33 3.58 15.68
C ILE A 116 -10.32 4.34 14.78
N LEU A 117 -10.02 5.60 14.42
CA LEU A 117 -10.87 6.39 13.50
C LEU A 117 -11.07 5.71 12.15
N ILE A 118 -10.02 5.12 11.58
CA ILE A 118 -10.13 4.36 10.33
C ILE A 118 -11.11 3.21 10.49
N CYS A 119 -11.03 2.45 11.62
CA CYS A 119 -11.96 1.35 11.89
C CYS A 119 -13.42 1.78 11.96
N TYR A 120 -13.71 3.00 12.39
CA TYR A 120 -15.07 3.54 12.50
C TYR A 120 -15.49 4.44 11.34
N SER A 121 -14.60 4.68 10.37
CA SER A 121 -14.87 5.51 9.19
C SER A 121 -15.65 4.76 8.11
N PHE A 122 -16.22 5.53 7.18
CA PHE A 122 -16.90 5.00 6.01
C PHE A 122 -15.97 4.13 5.17
N ASN A 123 -16.35 2.87 4.96
CA ASN A 123 -15.58 1.85 4.27
C ASN A 123 -14.15 1.63 4.83
N HIS A 124 -13.88 2.02 6.07
CA HIS A 124 -12.55 1.95 6.72
C HIS A 124 -11.46 2.65 5.91
N GLN A 125 -11.81 3.70 5.17
CA GLN A 125 -10.88 4.39 4.28
C GLN A 125 -10.05 5.44 5.00
N VAL A 126 -8.87 5.71 4.44
CA VAL A 126 -7.94 6.76 4.87
C VAL A 126 -8.08 7.96 3.95
N ARG A 127 -8.41 9.13 4.50
CA ARG A 127 -8.43 10.37 3.74
C ARG A 127 -8.14 11.57 4.65
N PHE A 128 -7.31 12.47 4.15
CA PHE A 128 -6.97 13.74 4.80
C PHE A 128 -7.34 14.91 3.89
N ASN A 129 -7.52 16.09 4.46
CA ASN A 129 -7.57 17.33 3.72
C ASN A 129 -6.16 17.94 3.54
N SER A 130 -6.07 19.10 2.88
CA SER A 130 -4.80 19.79 2.65
C SER A 130 -4.09 20.28 3.93
N ALA A 131 -4.81 20.35 5.06
CA ALA A 131 -4.25 20.67 6.37
C ALA A 131 -3.84 19.38 7.17
N HIS A 132 -3.79 18.23 6.51
CA HIS A 132 -3.52 16.91 7.11
C HIS A 132 -4.50 16.56 8.24
N GLU A 133 -5.74 17.05 8.18
CA GLU A 133 -6.79 16.64 9.09
C GLU A 133 -7.55 15.43 8.52
N PHE A 134 -7.77 14.41 9.35
CA PHE A 134 -8.60 13.27 8.97
C PHE A 134 -10.05 13.71 8.75
N ASN A 135 -10.58 13.47 7.57
CA ASN A 135 -11.87 13.99 7.14
C ASN A 135 -12.82 12.94 6.55
N MET A 136 -12.57 11.65 6.84
CA MET A 136 -13.53 10.61 6.47
C MET A 136 -14.83 10.77 7.23
N PRO A 137 -15.99 10.54 6.57
CA PRO A 137 -17.27 10.48 7.26
C PRO A 137 -17.38 9.21 8.11
N PHE A 138 -18.33 9.23 9.04
CA PHE A 138 -18.69 8.10 9.88
C PHE A 138 -19.19 6.89 9.06
N GLY A 139 -18.78 5.68 9.45
CA GLY A 139 -19.17 4.42 8.83
C GLY A 139 -20.43 3.80 9.42
N TYR A 140 -21.59 4.46 9.23
CA TYR A 140 -22.86 4.02 9.81
C TYR A 140 -23.16 2.53 9.53
N ARG A 141 -23.41 1.73 10.57
CA ARG A 141 -23.70 0.29 10.59
C ARG A 141 -22.61 -0.61 9.97
N LYS A 142 -21.41 -0.08 9.73
CA LYS A 142 -20.29 -0.85 9.15
C LYS A 142 -18.95 -0.54 9.80
N GLY A 143 -18.81 0.62 10.46
CA GLY A 143 -17.59 1.06 11.12
C GLY A 143 -17.47 0.43 12.49
N LEU A 144 -16.54 -0.52 12.68
CA LEU A 144 -16.23 -1.17 13.94
C LEU A 144 -14.81 -1.72 13.92
N PHE A 145 -14.16 -1.72 15.07
CA PHE A 145 -13.00 -2.57 15.32
C PHE A 145 -13.47 -4.01 15.52
N ASN A 146 -13.81 -4.67 14.41
CA ASN A 146 -14.43 -6.00 14.40
C ASN A 146 -13.38 -7.11 14.53
N PHE A 147 -13.88 -8.37 14.67
CA PHE A 147 -13.03 -9.56 14.79
C PHE A 147 -12.00 -9.68 13.67
N ASN A 148 -12.36 -9.38 12.42
CA ASN A 148 -11.44 -9.50 11.28
C ASN A 148 -10.30 -8.46 11.34
N ILE A 149 -10.61 -7.21 11.71
CA ILE A 149 -9.59 -6.15 11.86
C ILE A 149 -8.67 -6.50 13.04
N ARG A 150 -9.21 -6.98 14.15
CA ARG A 150 -8.43 -7.45 15.30
C ARG A 150 -7.49 -8.60 14.91
N ALA A 151 -7.99 -9.60 14.17
CA ALA A 151 -7.18 -10.72 13.68
C ALA A 151 -6.09 -10.24 12.71
N ASN A 152 -6.41 -9.33 11.79
CA ASN A 152 -5.43 -8.74 10.88
C ASN A 152 -4.34 -7.98 11.64
N LEU A 153 -4.70 -7.19 12.66
CA LEU A 153 -3.72 -6.50 13.51
C LEU A 153 -2.78 -7.50 14.21
N ILE A 154 -3.33 -8.54 14.85
CA ILE A 154 -2.54 -9.58 15.53
C ILE A 154 -1.55 -10.24 14.56
N ASN A 155 -2.01 -10.62 13.38
CA ASN A 155 -1.18 -11.27 12.37
C ASN A 155 -0.12 -10.33 11.77
N THR A 156 -0.46 -9.06 11.58
CA THR A 156 0.47 -8.04 11.06
C THR A 156 1.55 -7.71 12.08
N TYR A 157 1.19 -7.62 13.37
CA TYR A 157 2.08 -7.23 14.45
C TYR A 157 3.40 -8.04 14.49
N GLY A 158 3.30 -9.37 14.32
CA GLY A 158 4.49 -10.23 14.29
C GLY A 158 5.40 -10.03 13.08
N ARG A 159 4.86 -9.48 11.98
CA ARG A 159 5.58 -9.34 10.69
C ARG A 159 6.24 -7.98 10.48
N ILE A 160 5.89 -6.99 11.31
CA ILE A 160 6.44 -5.63 11.17
C ILE A 160 7.56 -5.31 12.16
N LYS A 161 7.89 -6.21 13.10
CA LYS A 161 8.81 -5.93 14.22
C LYS A 161 10.16 -5.37 13.77
N ASP A 162 10.72 -5.95 12.72
CA ASP A 162 12.06 -5.62 12.23
C ASP A 162 12.04 -4.78 10.93
N VAL A 163 10.86 -4.23 10.56
CA VAL A 163 10.72 -3.36 9.40
C VAL A 163 11.27 -1.98 9.73
N GLU A 164 12.18 -1.47 8.91
CA GLU A 164 12.66 -0.09 8.98
C GLU A 164 11.74 0.85 8.19
N PHE A 165 11.12 1.79 8.89
CA PHE A 165 10.17 2.73 8.29
C PHE A 165 10.80 4.06 7.88
N SER A 166 10.48 4.51 6.65
CA SER A 166 10.80 5.83 6.13
C SER A 166 9.53 6.59 5.71
N THR A 167 9.59 7.92 5.70
CA THR A 167 8.47 8.78 5.30
C THR A 167 8.93 9.90 4.39
N LYS A 168 9.85 9.55 3.49
CA LYS A 168 10.44 10.49 2.54
C LYS A 168 9.69 10.47 1.21
N PRO A 169 9.72 11.59 0.47
CA PRO A 169 9.49 11.53 -0.98
C PRO A 169 10.39 10.43 -1.57
N PHE A 170 9.89 9.68 -2.53
CA PHE A 170 10.63 8.53 -3.08
C PHE A 170 11.99 8.93 -3.70
N GLN A 171 12.10 10.17 -4.23
CA GLN A 171 13.35 10.72 -4.75
C GLN A 171 14.43 10.90 -3.66
N GLU A 172 14.02 11.07 -2.40
CA GLU A 172 14.90 11.29 -1.26
C GLU A 172 15.18 10.03 -0.43
N PHE A 173 14.62 8.88 -0.86
CA PHE A 173 14.90 7.61 -0.21
C PHE A 173 16.38 7.23 -0.39
N ASP A 174 17.01 6.70 0.66
CA ASP A 174 18.41 6.29 0.61
C ASP A 174 18.55 4.90 -0.06
N PHE A 175 18.75 4.89 -1.36
CA PHE A 175 18.94 3.65 -2.14
C PHE A 175 20.33 3.02 -1.94
N SER A 176 21.21 3.55 -1.10
CA SER A 176 22.48 2.92 -0.75
C SER A 176 22.32 1.66 0.10
N VAL A 177 21.13 1.47 0.68
CA VAL A 177 20.77 0.23 1.41
C VAL A 177 20.66 -0.99 0.50
N LEU A 178 20.51 -0.79 -0.83
CA LEU A 178 20.35 -1.84 -1.83
C LEU A 178 21.69 -2.14 -2.54
N SER A 179 22.00 -3.43 -2.65
CA SER A 179 23.13 -4.00 -3.38
C SER A 179 22.65 -4.89 -4.52
N ALA A 180 23.56 -5.34 -5.38
CA ALA A 180 23.24 -6.28 -6.46
C ALA A 180 22.58 -7.56 -5.90
N GLY A 181 21.45 -7.95 -6.49
CA GLY A 181 20.64 -9.10 -6.06
C GLY A 181 19.55 -8.78 -5.04
N ASP A 182 19.61 -7.61 -4.39
CA ASP A 182 18.50 -7.14 -3.52
C ASP A 182 17.26 -6.79 -4.35
N PHE A 183 16.14 -6.50 -3.68
CA PHE A 183 14.85 -6.35 -4.33
C PHE A 183 14.14 -5.04 -3.93
N LEU A 184 13.63 -4.33 -4.93
CA LEU A 184 12.75 -3.19 -4.72
C LEU A 184 11.38 -3.47 -5.32
N TYR A 185 10.32 -3.25 -4.53
CA TYR A 185 8.95 -3.19 -5.00
C TYR A 185 8.46 -1.74 -5.03
N ALA A 186 7.81 -1.35 -6.12
CA ALA A 186 7.21 -0.03 -6.28
C ALA A 186 5.75 -0.16 -6.74
N ASP A 187 4.85 0.52 -6.04
CA ASP A 187 3.43 0.67 -6.37
C ASP A 187 3.02 2.14 -6.27
N PRO A 188 3.52 2.97 -7.21
CA PRO A 188 3.25 4.40 -7.19
C PRO A 188 1.79 4.69 -7.52
N PRO A 189 1.30 5.92 -7.27
CA PRO A 189 0.07 6.38 -7.89
C PRO A 189 0.13 6.25 -9.42
N TYR A 190 -0.92 5.75 -10.07
CA TYR A 190 -0.89 5.49 -11.51
C TYR A 190 -1.26 6.72 -12.34
N LEU A 191 -0.38 7.15 -13.25
CA LEU A 191 -0.54 8.37 -14.03
C LEU A 191 -1.89 8.48 -14.76
N ILE A 192 -2.34 7.39 -15.39
CA ILE A 192 -3.53 7.40 -16.24
C ILE A 192 -4.84 6.96 -15.57
N SER A 193 -4.79 6.39 -14.36
CA SER A 193 -5.99 5.88 -13.68
C SER A 193 -6.45 6.71 -12.47
N CYS A 194 -5.60 7.57 -11.95
CA CYS A 194 -5.78 8.22 -10.64
C CYS A 194 -5.85 9.74 -10.70
N ALA A 195 -6.36 10.34 -11.77
CA ALA A 195 -6.44 11.79 -11.93
C ALA A 195 -7.09 12.53 -10.73
N THR A 196 -7.96 11.87 -9.96
CA THR A 196 -8.60 12.43 -8.75
C THR A 196 -7.83 12.19 -7.45
N TYR A 197 -6.90 11.22 -7.42
CA TYR A 197 -6.10 10.93 -6.23
C TYR A 197 -4.82 11.75 -6.15
N ASN A 198 -4.33 12.26 -7.27
CA ASN A 198 -3.00 12.80 -7.46
C ASN A 198 -2.95 14.31 -7.70
N ASP A 199 -4.02 15.02 -7.42
CA ASP A 199 -4.14 16.46 -7.70
C ASP A 199 -3.42 17.36 -6.69
N GLY A 200 -2.63 16.79 -5.77
CA GLY A 200 -1.91 17.53 -4.72
C GLY A 200 -2.80 18.20 -3.67
N LYS A 201 -4.14 18.08 -3.77
CA LYS A 201 -5.08 18.74 -2.87
C LYS A 201 -5.26 18.04 -1.51
N ARG A 202 -4.55 16.92 -1.29
CA ARG A 202 -4.68 16.12 -0.07
C ARG A 202 -3.53 16.30 0.92
N GLY A 203 -2.73 17.36 0.75
CA GLY A 203 -1.62 17.69 1.63
C GLY A 203 -0.31 16.95 1.32
N PHE A 204 -0.29 16.08 0.31
CA PHE A 204 0.91 15.39 -0.17
C PHE A 204 1.22 15.80 -1.61
N THR A 205 2.47 15.61 -2.04
CA THR A 205 2.90 15.90 -3.41
C THR A 205 2.02 15.11 -4.40
N GLY A 206 1.52 15.77 -5.45
CA GLY A 206 0.79 15.13 -6.54
C GLY A 206 1.67 14.18 -7.35
N TRP A 207 1.04 13.39 -8.23
CA TRP A 207 1.72 12.49 -9.16
C TRP A 207 1.43 12.91 -10.60
N GLY A 208 2.47 13.18 -11.37
CA GLY A 208 2.39 13.58 -12.76
C GLY A 208 3.49 12.94 -13.60
N GLU A 209 3.66 13.40 -14.83
CA GLU A 209 4.66 12.87 -15.75
C GLU A 209 6.10 13.01 -15.22
N GLN A 210 6.38 14.06 -14.45
CA GLN A 210 7.73 14.27 -13.91
C GLN A 210 8.05 13.21 -12.86
N GLU A 211 7.14 12.96 -11.92
CA GLU A 211 7.32 11.92 -10.89
C GLU A 211 7.41 10.53 -11.51
N GLU A 212 6.63 10.27 -12.56
CA GLU A 212 6.70 9.02 -13.32
C GLU A 212 8.09 8.83 -13.94
N ARG A 213 8.63 9.85 -14.62
CA ARG A 213 9.98 9.82 -15.22
C ARG A 213 11.10 9.73 -14.17
N ASP A 214 10.96 10.43 -13.05
CA ASP A 214 11.92 10.37 -11.95
C ASP A 214 12.01 8.95 -11.39
N LEU A 215 10.86 8.30 -11.17
CA LEU A 215 10.83 6.92 -10.72
C LEU A 215 11.49 5.97 -11.71
N TYR A 216 11.23 6.11 -13.01
CA TYR A 216 11.83 5.26 -14.04
C TYR A 216 13.35 5.45 -14.13
N ASN A 217 13.85 6.67 -13.96
CA ASN A 217 15.28 6.93 -13.88
C ASN A 217 15.92 6.21 -12.69
N ILE A 218 15.30 6.31 -11.51
CA ILE A 218 15.75 5.61 -10.29
C ILE A 218 15.77 4.09 -10.50
N LEU A 219 14.68 3.52 -11.04
CA LEU A 219 14.59 2.08 -11.30
C LEU A 219 15.64 1.63 -12.34
N THR A 220 15.93 2.48 -13.32
CA THR A 220 16.97 2.25 -14.32
C THR A 220 18.37 2.20 -13.69
N GLU A 221 18.69 3.20 -12.85
CA GLU A 221 19.97 3.25 -12.14
C GLU A 221 20.15 2.06 -11.19
N LEU A 222 19.09 1.65 -10.49
CA LEU A 222 19.10 0.47 -9.62
C LEU A 222 19.31 -0.81 -10.44
N SER A 223 18.63 -0.94 -11.58
CA SER A 223 18.81 -2.05 -12.51
C SER A 223 20.24 -2.16 -13.02
N ASP A 224 20.85 -1.02 -13.41
CA ASP A 224 22.25 -0.97 -13.87
C ASP A 224 23.25 -1.33 -12.74
N ARG A 225 22.85 -1.18 -11.47
CA ARG A 225 23.60 -1.65 -10.29
C ARG A 225 23.36 -3.13 -9.95
N GLY A 226 22.49 -3.82 -10.70
CA GLY A 226 22.14 -5.23 -10.47
C GLY A 226 21.08 -5.45 -9.38
N VAL A 227 20.36 -4.41 -8.96
CA VAL A 227 19.22 -4.55 -8.06
C VAL A 227 18.02 -5.04 -8.86
N ASN A 228 17.31 -6.04 -8.34
CA ASN A 228 16.06 -6.52 -8.91
C ASN A 228 14.92 -5.57 -8.55
N PHE A 229 14.01 -5.30 -9.48
CA PHE A 229 12.81 -4.57 -9.13
C PHE A 229 11.54 -5.19 -9.71
N ALA A 230 10.40 -4.91 -9.06
CA ALA A 230 9.06 -5.12 -9.60
C ALA A 230 8.24 -3.83 -9.41
N LEU A 231 7.68 -3.33 -10.52
CA LEU A 231 6.86 -2.13 -10.56
C LEU A 231 5.42 -2.50 -10.95
N SER A 232 4.46 -2.26 -10.06
CA SER A 232 3.03 -2.28 -10.39
C SER A 232 2.65 -0.99 -11.09
N ASN A 233 1.91 -1.08 -12.19
CA ASN A 233 1.36 0.09 -12.88
C ASN A 233 0.18 -0.31 -13.78
N VAL A 234 -0.46 0.67 -14.41
CA VAL A 234 -1.53 0.52 -15.39
C VAL A 234 -1.01 0.95 -16.77
N SER A 235 -1.02 0.03 -17.71
CA SER A 235 -0.60 0.31 -19.10
C SER A 235 -1.69 0.91 -19.96
N GLU A 236 -2.97 0.60 -19.66
CA GLU A 236 -4.13 1.14 -20.35
C GLU A 236 -5.32 1.31 -19.40
N HIS A 237 -6.01 2.44 -19.48
CA HIS A 237 -7.22 2.73 -18.71
C HIS A 237 -8.22 3.47 -19.57
N LYS A 238 -9.42 2.90 -19.78
CA LYS A 238 -10.50 3.51 -20.57
C LYS A 238 -10.07 4.01 -21.96
N GLY A 239 -9.20 3.24 -22.62
CA GLY A 239 -8.67 3.57 -23.94
C GLY A 239 -7.50 4.56 -23.96
N GLN A 240 -7.07 5.08 -22.82
CA GLN A 240 -5.85 5.87 -22.69
C GLN A 240 -4.68 4.95 -22.37
N LYS A 241 -3.58 5.08 -23.08
CA LYS A 241 -2.33 4.34 -22.83
C LYS A 241 -1.33 5.18 -22.05
N ASN A 242 -0.52 4.53 -21.25
CA ASN A 242 0.64 5.14 -20.61
C ASN A 242 1.87 4.96 -21.53
N ASP A 243 1.98 5.84 -22.52
CA ASP A 243 3.06 5.76 -23.51
C ASP A 243 4.43 5.94 -22.85
N ILE A 244 4.55 6.80 -21.83
CA ILE A 244 5.80 7.01 -21.07
C ILE A 244 6.30 5.69 -20.46
N LEU A 245 5.38 4.91 -19.88
CA LEU A 245 5.67 3.60 -19.32
C LEU A 245 6.11 2.60 -20.39
N LEU A 246 5.30 2.51 -21.45
CA LEU A 246 5.51 1.50 -22.51
C LEU A 246 6.81 1.75 -23.29
N ASP A 247 7.13 3.00 -23.60
CA ASP A 247 8.38 3.39 -24.25
C ASP A 247 9.58 3.04 -23.36
N TRP A 248 9.54 3.42 -22.06
CA TRP A 248 10.61 3.10 -21.11
C TRP A 248 10.86 1.58 -20.97
N VAL A 249 9.80 0.79 -20.86
CA VAL A 249 9.91 -0.67 -20.77
C VAL A 249 10.51 -1.27 -22.04
N SER A 250 10.09 -0.78 -23.23
CA SER A 250 10.60 -1.22 -24.53
C SER A 250 12.07 -0.87 -24.71
N ASP A 251 12.46 0.37 -24.40
CA ASP A 251 13.83 0.86 -24.56
C ASP A 251 14.84 0.12 -23.69
N ARG A 252 14.40 -0.31 -22.49
CA ARG A 252 15.25 -1.03 -21.53
C ARG A 252 15.17 -2.56 -21.66
N GLY A 253 14.21 -3.08 -22.43
CA GLY A 253 13.98 -4.51 -22.61
C GLY A 253 13.48 -5.20 -21.33
N TYR A 254 12.69 -4.50 -20.52
CA TYR A 254 12.10 -5.05 -19.30
C TYR A 254 10.90 -5.95 -19.61
N PHE A 255 10.50 -6.76 -18.66
CA PHE A 255 9.47 -7.79 -18.80
C PHE A 255 8.13 -7.27 -18.27
N ILE A 256 7.07 -7.45 -19.07
CA ILE A 256 5.69 -7.12 -18.69
C ILE A 256 4.95 -8.41 -18.34
N HIS A 257 4.28 -8.39 -17.20
CA HIS A 257 3.42 -9.48 -16.72
C HIS A 257 2.01 -8.92 -16.53
N ASP A 258 1.01 -9.51 -17.20
CA ASP A 258 -0.37 -9.14 -17.01
C ASP A 258 -0.87 -9.61 -15.65
N ILE A 259 -1.60 -8.76 -14.96
CA ILE A 259 -2.20 -9.03 -13.65
C ILE A 259 -3.71 -8.96 -13.80
N ASP A 260 -4.39 -10.07 -13.50
CA ASP A 260 -5.85 -10.14 -13.53
C ASP A 260 -6.44 -9.45 -12.29
N PHE A 261 -6.91 -8.23 -12.46
CA PHE A 261 -7.61 -7.49 -11.42
C PHE A 261 -9.06 -7.22 -11.85
N ASP A 262 -10.01 -7.79 -11.09
CA ASP A 262 -11.44 -7.53 -11.29
C ASP A 262 -11.84 -6.24 -10.56
N TYR A 263 -12.08 -5.18 -11.33
CA TYR A 263 -12.55 -3.87 -10.83
C TYR A 263 -14.07 -3.82 -10.56
N ASP A 264 -14.84 -4.89 -10.80
CA ASP A 264 -16.31 -4.89 -10.73
C ASP A 264 -16.88 -4.58 -9.34
N ASN A 265 -16.07 -4.58 -8.30
CA ASN A 265 -16.47 -4.26 -6.92
C ASN A 265 -16.05 -2.86 -6.41
N CYS A 266 -15.45 -2.02 -7.24
CA CYS A 266 -15.20 -0.64 -6.87
C CYS A 266 -16.50 0.15 -7.04
N ASN A 267 -17.20 0.50 -5.94
CA ASN A 267 -18.43 1.28 -5.88
C ASN A 267 -18.27 2.70 -6.48
N TYR A 268 -18.04 2.80 -7.76
CA TYR A 268 -18.26 3.98 -8.55
C TYR A 268 -19.23 3.62 -9.67
N HIS A 269 -20.48 4.03 -9.53
CA HIS A 269 -21.44 4.08 -10.64
C HIS A 269 -20.91 5.05 -11.71
N ALA A 270 -20.02 4.58 -12.54
CA ALA A 270 -19.70 5.20 -13.81
C ALA A 270 -20.60 4.55 -14.86
N LEU A 271 -21.57 5.30 -15.33
CA LEU A 271 -22.40 4.95 -16.48
C LEU A 271 -21.51 4.52 -17.65
N ASN A 272 -21.65 3.26 -18.05
CA ASN A 272 -21.27 2.67 -19.34
C ASN A 272 -19.98 3.20 -19.99
N THR A 273 -18.82 2.60 -19.65
CA THR A 273 -17.73 2.45 -20.63
C THR A 273 -17.11 1.07 -20.42
N ASN A 274 -17.42 0.13 -21.33
CA ASN A 274 -16.84 -1.22 -21.41
C ASN A 274 -15.34 -1.19 -21.86
N LEU A 275 -14.57 -0.21 -21.46
CA LEU A 275 -13.16 -0.13 -21.83
C LEU A 275 -12.34 -0.65 -20.63
N PRO A 276 -11.51 -1.70 -20.84
CA PRO A 276 -10.79 -2.35 -19.77
C PRO A 276 -9.69 -1.46 -19.17
N THR A 277 -9.37 -1.72 -17.91
CA THR A 277 -8.12 -1.30 -17.27
C THR A 277 -7.16 -2.48 -17.35
N ARG A 278 -5.95 -2.25 -17.84
CA ARG A 278 -4.89 -3.28 -17.90
C ARG A 278 -3.85 -2.98 -16.82
N GLU A 279 -3.95 -3.69 -15.72
CA GLU A 279 -2.94 -3.68 -14.65
C GLU A 279 -1.79 -4.62 -15.02
N ILE A 280 -0.56 -4.17 -14.82
CA ILE A 280 0.64 -4.93 -15.16
C ILE A 280 1.68 -4.85 -14.04
N LEU A 281 2.50 -5.88 -13.97
CA LEU A 281 3.74 -5.87 -13.20
C LEU A 281 4.94 -5.85 -14.17
N ILE A 282 5.89 -4.97 -13.92
CA ILE A 282 7.10 -4.84 -14.72
C ILE A 282 8.29 -5.29 -13.88
N THR A 283 9.16 -6.13 -14.46
CA THR A 283 10.39 -6.57 -13.79
C THR A 283 11.60 -6.36 -14.71
N ASN A 284 12.79 -6.15 -14.15
CA ASN A 284 14.06 -6.10 -14.90
C ASN A 284 14.73 -7.48 -15.07
N TYR A 285 14.03 -8.53 -14.67
CA TYR A 285 14.45 -9.93 -14.81
C TYR A 285 13.29 -10.76 -15.39
N PRO A 286 13.58 -11.89 -16.09
CA PRO A 286 12.53 -12.73 -16.68
C PRO A 286 11.71 -13.45 -15.60
N ALA A 287 10.45 -13.76 -15.93
CA ALA A 287 9.63 -14.63 -15.08
C ALA A 287 10.35 -15.97 -14.84
N LYS A 288 10.20 -16.52 -13.64
CA LYS A 288 10.65 -17.88 -13.34
C LYS A 288 9.97 -18.84 -14.33
N SER A 289 10.72 -19.73 -14.94
CA SER A 289 10.12 -20.81 -15.70
C SER A 289 9.21 -21.61 -14.76
N LEU A 290 7.92 -21.62 -15.02
CA LEU A 290 6.96 -22.48 -14.29
C LEU A 290 7.52 -23.91 -14.34
N LYS A 291 7.89 -24.47 -13.18
CA LYS A 291 8.19 -25.89 -13.08
C LYS A 291 6.88 -26.61 -13.42
N THR A 292 6.76 -27.08 -14.67
CA THR A 292 5.72 -28.01 -15.05
C THR A 292 5.95 -29.29 -14.24
N TYR A 293 5.20 -29.46 -13.17
CA TYR A 293 5.07 -30.78 -12.56
C TYR A 293 4.34 -31.66 -13.57
N SER A 294 5.08 -32.47 -14.32
CA SER A 294 4.49 -33.57 -15.06
C SER A 294 3.86 -34.52 -14.05
N LEU A 295 2.55 -34.57 -14.03
CA LEU A 295 1.81 -35.63 -13.38
C LEU A 295 2.11 -36.94 -14.14
N TRP A 296 2.95 -37.77 -13.57
CA TRP A 296 3.06 -39.20 -13.92
C TRP A 296 2.22 -40.00 -12.95
#